data_93ef515696db3919f51aae38294a79d3
#
_entry.id   93ef515696db3919f51aae38294a79d3
#
_cell.length_a   1.000
_cell.length_b   1.000
_cell.length_c   1.000
_cell.angle_alpha   90.00
_cell.angle_beta   90.00
_cell.angle_gamma   90.00
#
_symmetry.space_group_name_H-M   'P 1'
#
loop_
_entity.id
_entity.type
_entity.pdbx_description
1 polymer ?
#
loop_
_entity_poly.entity_id
_entity_poly.type
_entity_poly.pdbx_seq_one_letter_code
_entity_poly.pdbx_strand_id
1 'polypeptide(L)'
;MNVFGVPTMKLRILVADDNVSFLRKMAALLEVEFEIVAAVADGYSAVESAQSYQPDIIVLDLEMPRLNGIDVIRKLATLPTNPRAIICSVETDPEIVEAALQAGALGYVFKYRIETDLVLAAKSVANGERFVSPDEHRPSATA
;
A
#
# COMPACT_ATOMS: atom_id res chain seq x y z
N MET A 1 -1.32 -19.99 15.76
CA MET A 1 -1.28 -21.37 15.19
C MET A 1 -2.70 -21.81 14.83
N ASN A 2 -2.81 -22.60 13.78
CA ASN A 2 -4.10 -23.18 13.42
C ASN A 2 -4.43 -24.42 14.30
N VAL A 3 -5.60 -25.01 14.07
CA VAL A 3 -6.09 -26.14 14.89
C VAL A 3 -5.18 -27.38 14.85
N PHE A 4 -4.26 -27.47 13.90
CA PHE A 4 -3.33 -28.61 13.79
C PHE A 4 -1.96 -28.32 14.41
N GLY A 5 -1.81 -27.19 15.11
CA GLY A 5 -0.55 -26.79 15.72
C GLY A 5 0.49 -26.23 14.73
N VAL A 6 0.13 -26.03 13.47
CA VAL A 6 1.03 -25.47 12.46
C VAL A 6 0.96 -23.93 12.54
N PRO A 7 2.12 -23.22 12.53
CA PRO A 7 2.09 -21.76 12.54
C PRO A 7 1.30 -21.20 11.35
N THR A 8 0.41 -20.26 11.61
CA THR A 8 -0.29 -19.53 10.57
C THR A 8 0.62 -18.42 10.06
N MET A 9 0.99 -18.48 8.78
CA MET A 9 1.86 -17.48 8.18
C MET A 9 1.07 -16.23 7.85
N LYS A 10 1.51 -15.09 8.37
CA LYS A 10 0.96 -13.80 8.02
C LYS A 10 1.57 -13.32 6.70
N LEU A 11 0.77 -12.61 5.91
CA LEU A 11 1.28 -11.90 4.75
C LEU A 11 2.22 -10.79 5.21
N ARG A 12 3.26 -10.55 4.41
CA ARG A 12 4.36 -9.65 4.73
C ARG A 12 4.18 -8.35 3.97
N ILE A 13 4.22 -7.23 4.69
CA ILE A 13 3.98 -5.91 4.13
C ILE A 13 5.16 -4.98 4.39
N LEU A 14 5.55 -4.24 3.36
CA LEU A 14 6.48 -3.14 3.46
C LEU A 14 5.68 -1.83 3.39
N VAL A 15 5.95 -0.89 4.29
CA VAL A 15 5.29 0.42 4.29
C VAL A 15 6.30 1.54 4.03
N ALA A 16 5.90 2.55 3.26
CA ALA A 16 6.76 3.67 2.89
C ALA A 16 5.97 4.99 2.91
N ASP A 17 6.46 5.96 3.69
CA ASP A 17 5.90 7.30 3.77
C ASP A 17 6.95 8.21 4.41
N ASP A 18 7.21 9.38 3.83
CA ASP A 18 8.19 10.32 4.37
C ASP A 18 7.69 11.06 5.63
N ASN A 19 6.38 11.03 5.89
CA ASN A 19 5.82 11.52 7.13
C ASN A 19 5.91 10.42 8.20
N VAL A 20 6.78 10.61 9.19
CA VAL A 20 7.06 9.58 10.21
C VAL A 20 5.81 9.22 11.01
N SER A 21 4.97 10.20 11.35
CA SER A 21 3.72 9.94 12.09
C SER A 21 2.77 9.06 11.30
N PHE A 22 2.64 9.32 10.00
CA PHE A 22 1.80 8.52 9.12
C PHE A 22 2.37 7.13 8.91
N LEU A 23 3.69 7.04 8.74
CA LEU A 23 4.38 5.76 8.60
C LEU A 23 4.10 4.84 9.79
N ARG A 24 4.23 5.39 11.01
CA ARG A 24 3.92 4.65 12.23
C ARG A 24 2.47 4.24 12.32
N LYS A 25 1.56 5.12 11.91
CA LYS A 25 0.12 4.83 11.93
C LYS A 25 -0.24 3.71 10.97
N MET A 26 0.30 3.73 9.76
CA MET A 26 0.08 2.66 8.79
C MET A 26 0.58 1.33 9.32
N ALA A 27 1.80 1.31 9.85
CA ALA A 27 2.38 0.09 10.41
C ALA A 27 1.54 -0.43 11.59
N ALA A 28 1.12 0.43 12.50
CA ALA A 28 0.32 0.04 13.66
C ALA A 28 -1.04 -0.55 13.26
N LEU A 29 -1.69 0.03 12.26
CA LEU A 29 -2.98 -0.49 11.77
C LEU A 29 -2.82 -1.86 11.12
N LEU A 30 -1.76 -2.04 10.36
CA LEU A 30 -1.55 -3.28 9.58
C LEU A 30 -0.98 -4.42 10.42
N GLU A 31 -0.16 -4.14 11.43
CA GLU A 31 0.52 -5.19 12.19
C GLU A 31 -0.42 -6.07 13.02
N VAL A 32 -1.68 -5.65 13.21
CA VAL A 32 -2.68 -6.47 13.88
C VAL A 32 -2.94 -7.77 13.14
N GLU A 33 -2.93 -7.74 11.81
CA GLU A 33 -3.24 -8.91 10.97
C GLU A 33 -2.12 -9.31 10.01
N PHE A 34 -1.11 -8.45 9.83
CA PHE A 34 -0.01 -8.68 8.88
C PHE A 34 1.35 -8.53 9.56
N GLU A 35 2.38 -9.04 8.91
CA GLU A 35 3.76 -8.84 9.36
C GLU A 35 4.37 -7.63 8.64
N ILE A 36 4.80 -6.62 9.38
CA ILE A 36 5.49 -5.46 8.79
C ILE A 36 6.97 -5.80 8.72
N VAL A 37 7.48 -6.01 7.51
CA VAL A 37 8.88 -6.41 7.31
C VAL A 37 9.84 -5.22 7.22
N ALA A 38 9.34 -4.07 6.82
CA ALA A 38 10.14 -2.83 6.77
C ALA A 38 9.22 -1.63 6.75
N ALA A 39 9.71 -0.52 7.30
CA ALA A 39 9.05 0.78 7.29
C ALA A 39 10.11 1.81 6.89
N VAL A 40 9.94 2.44 5.73
CA VAL A 40 10.95 3.32 5.13
C VAL A 40 10.36 4.67 4.76
N ALA A 41 11.22 5.68 4.57
CA ALA A 41 10.78 7.06 4.44
C ALA A 41 11.00 7.67 3.06
N ASP A 42 11.47 6.91 2.09
CA ASP A 42 11.67 7.41 0.73
C ASP A 42 11.53 6.28 -0.31
N GLY A 43 11.41 6.68 -1.59
CA GLY A 43 11.16 5.73 -2.66
C GLY A 43 12.33 4.82 -2.99
N TYR A 44 13.56 5.30 -2.88
CA TYR A 44 14.75 4.44 -3.11
C TYR A 44 14.86 3.37 -2.05
N SER A 45 14.66 3.73 -0.79
CA SER A 45 14.65 2.77 0.31
C SER A 45 13.53 1.75 0.15
N ALA A 46 12.38 2.18 -0.40
CA ALA A 46 11.26 1.29 -0.67
C ALA A 46 11.64 0.24 -1.72
N VAL A 47 12.26 0.64 -2.82
CA VAL A 47 12.72 -0.30 -3.86
C VAL A 47 13.78 -1.26 -3.31
N GLU A 48 14.77 -0.73 -2.61
CA GLU A 48 15.84 -1.53 -2.01
C GLU A 48 15.29 -2.54 -1.01
N SER A 49 14.40 -2.12 -0.13
CA SER A 49 13.77 -3.01 0.86
C SER A 49 12.88 -4.06 0.20
N ALA A 50 12.18 -3.70 -0.88
CA ALA A 50 11.37 -4.67 -1.62
C ALA A 50 12.25 -5.78 -2.22
N GLN A 51 13.42 -5.43 -2.73
CA GLN A 51 14.38 -6.41 -3.25
C GLN A 51 14.92 -7.31 -2.14
N SER A 52 15.24 -6.72 -0.97
CA SER A 52 15.85 -7.47 0.13
C SER A 52 14.86 -8.35 0.88
N TYR A 53 13.67 -7.84 1.15
CA TYR A 53 12.68 -8.53 1.99
C TYR A 53 11.62 -9.29 1.20
N GLN A 54 11.44 -9.00 -0.07
CA GLN A 54 10.45 -9.65 -0.94
C GLN A 54 9.05 -9.69 -0.29
N PRO A 55 8.46 -8.53 0.03
CA PRO A 55 7.15 -8.50 0.66
C PRO A 55 6.05 -8.97 -0.30
N ASP A 56 4.93 -9.40 0.26
CA ASP A 56 3.75 -9.75 -0.53
C ASP A 56 3.02 -8.49 -1.00
N ILE A 57 2.98 -7.48 -0.14
CA ILE A 57 2.28 -6.21 -0.39
C ILE A 57 3.21 -5.07 0.00
N ILE A 58 3.14 -3.99 -0.78
CA ILE A 58 3.80 -2.74 -0.44
C ILE A 58 2.75 -1.63 -0.35
N VAL A 59 2.78 -0.86 0.73
CA VAL A 59 1.91 0.31 0.92
C VAL A 59 2.76 1.55 0.84
N LEU A 60 2.46 2.42 -0.10
CA LEU A 60 3.29 3.56 -0.48
C LEU A 60 2.53 4.86 -0.41
N ASP A 61 3.14 5.91 0.15
CA ASP A 61 2.69 7.26 -0.10
C ASP A 61 2.95 7.61 -1.57
N LEU A 62 2.07 8.38 -2.16
CA LEU A 62 2.24 8.86 -3.53
C LEU A 62 3.40 9.85 -3.62
N GLU A 63 3.48 10.80 -2.68
CA GLU A 63 4.48 11.86 -2.69
C GLU A 63 5.61 11.57 -1.70
N MET A 64 6.77 11.21 -2.23
CA MET A 64 7.98 10.99 -1.44
C MET A 64 9.16 11.67 -2.13
N PRO A 65 10.18 12.13 -1.38
CA PRO A 65 11.33 12.76 -2.00
C PRO A 65 12.07 11.79 -2.91
N ARG A 66 12.65 12.32 -3.98
CA ARG A 66 13.50 11.68 -4.97
C ARG A 66 12.79 10.68 -5.88
N LEU A 67 11.89 9.84 -5.35
CA LEU A 67 11.20 8.83 -6.12
C LEU A 67 9.79 8.69 -5.55
N ASN A 68 8.76 9.10 -6.30
CA ASN A 68 7.37 9.04 -5.84
C ASN A 68 6.81 7.62 -5.90
N GLY A 69 5.61 7.42 -5.33
CA GLY A 69 5.00 6.09 -5.23
C GLY A 69 4.74 5.44 -6.59
N ILE A 70 4.34 6.22 -7.59
CA ILE A 70 4.10 5.68 -8.94
C ILE A 70 5.41 5.19 -9.56
N ASP A 71 6.50 5.96 -9.41
CA ASP A 71 7.81 5.54 -9.91
C ASP A 71 8.30 4.28 -9.20
N VAL A 72 8.06 4.16 -7.90
CA VAL A 72 8.38 2.93 -7.16
C VAL A 72 7.64 1.74 -7.76
N ILE A 73 6.33 1.87 -7.99
CA ILE A 73 5.53 0.79 -8.59
C ILE A 73 6.09 0.37 -9.94
N ARG A 74 6.45 1.34 -10.79
CA ARG A 74 7.03 1.04 -12.11
C ARG A 74 8.36 0.31 -12.01
N LYS A 75 9.20 0.68 -11.06
CA LYS A 75 10.47 -0.01 -10.83
C LYS A 75 10.25 -1.43 -10.30
N LEU A 76 9.31 -1.61 -9.39
CA LEU A 76 9.00 -2.93 -8.83
C LEU A 76 8.46 -3.88 -9.90
N ALA A 77 7.75 -3.37 -10.91
CA ALA A 77 7.22 -4.19 -11.99
C ALA A 77 8.32 -4.84 -12.85
N THR A 78 9.55 -4.32 -12.79
CA THR A 78 10.69 -4.88 -13.51
C THR A 78 11.41 -5.98 -12.73
N LEU A 79 11.04 -6.22 -11.47
CA LEU A 79 11.69 -7.21 -10.63
C LEU A 79 11.00 -8.57 -10.77
N PRO A 80 11.76 -9.69 -10.55
CA PRO A 80 11.19 -11.03 -10.62
C PRO A 80 10.03 -11.24 -9.64
N THR A 81 10.14 -10.67 -8.44
CA THR A 81 9.06 -10.68 -7.45
C THR A 81 8.44 -9.30 -7.41
N ASN A 82 7.26 -9.18 -8.01
CA ASN A 82 6.54 -7.91 -8.04
C ASN A 82 5.49 -7.91 -6.92
N PRO A 83 5.73 -7.21 -5.80
CA PRO A 83 4.73 -7.15 -4.74
C PRO A 83 3.50 -6.39 -5.22
N ARG A 84 2.35 -6.74 -4.68
CA ARG A 84 1.12 -6.00 -4.94
C ARG A 84 1.19 -4.67 -4.23
N ALA A 85 0.78 -3.59 -4.90
CA ALA A 85 0.97 -2.24 -4.40
C ALA A 85 -0.34 -1.57 -4.02
N ILE A 86 -0.32 -0.88 -2.89
CA ILE A 86 -1.40 0.01 -2.45
C ILE A 86 -0.80 1.40 -2.30
N ILE A 87 -1.38 2.39 -2.97
CA ILE A 87 -1.06 3.79 -2.72
C ILE A 87 -1.94 4.30 -1.57
N CYS A 88 -1.32 4.99 -0.62
CA CYS A 88 -2.03 5.65 0.47
C CYS A 88 -1.66 7.13 0.44
N SER A 89 -2.61 8.00 0.09
CA SER A 89 -2.32 9.40 -0.23
C SER A 89 -3.43 10.35 0.23
N VAL A 90 -3.05 11.62 0.47
CA VAL A 90 -4.03 12.69 0.67
C VAL A 90 -4.72 13.08 -0.64
N GLU A 91 -4.13 12.74 -1.78
CA GLU A 91 -4.66 13.09 -3.10
C GLU A 91 -5.89 12.24 -3.45
N THR A 92 -6.98 12.91 -3.80
CA THR A 92 -8.26 12.25 -4.15
C THR A 92 -8.70 12.51 -5.59
N ASP A 93 -7.92 13.25 -6.39
CA ASP A 93 -8.25 13.53 -7.77
C ASP A 93 -8.40 12.23 -8.57
N PRO A 94 -9.56 11.98 -9.22
CA PRO A 94 -9.77 10.75 -9.98
C PRO A 94 -8.73 10.50 -11.08
N GLU A 95 -8.18 11.55 -11.68
CA GLU A 95 -7.15 11.39 -12.71
C GLU A 95 -5.85 10.85 -12.11
N ILE A 96 -5.51 11.28 -10.90
CA ILE A 96 -4.32 10.80 -10.19
C ILE A 96 -4.53 9.37 -9.70
N VAL A 97 -5.71 9.08 -9.16
CA VAL A 97 -6.07 7.72 -8.77
C VAL A 97 -5.93 6.77 -9.96
N GLU A 98 -6.49 7.16 -11.11
CA GLU A 98 -6.42 6.34 -12.33
C GLU A 98 -4.98 6.16 -12.81
N ALA A 99 -4.15 7.20 -12.75
CA ALA A 99 -2.74 7.09 -13.12
C ALA A 99 -2.01 6.07 -12.23
N ALA A 100 -2.28 6.05 -10.93
CA ALA A 100 -1.69 5.08 -10.01
C ALA A 100 -2.14 3.65 -10.35
N LEU A 101 -3.42 3.44 -10.63
CA LEU A 101 -3.95 2.13 -11.01
C LEU A 101 -3.35 1.65 -12.33
N GLN A 102 -3.22 2.53 -13.32
CA GLN A 102 -2.61 2.18 -14.60
C GLN A 102 -1.12 1.87 -14.48
N ALA A 103 -0.44 2.48 -13.52
CA ALA A 103 0.96 2.16 -13.25
C ALA A 103 1.13 0.79 -12.59
N GLY A 104 0.07 0.20 -12.07
CA GLY A 104 0.07 -1.14 -11.50
C GLY A 104 -0.41 -1.26 -10.06
N ALA A 105 -0.85 -0.17 -9.43
CA ALA A 105 -1.42 -0.25 -8.08
C ALA A 105 -2.72 -1.05 -8.10
N LEU A 106 -2.88 -1.97 -7.16
CA LEU A 106 -4.14 -2.68 -6.95
C LEU A 106 -5.04 -1.96 -5.96
N GLY A 107 -4.46 -1.16 -5.07
CA GLY A 107 -5.21 -0.40 -4.09
C GLY A 107 -4.86 1.08 -4.10
N TYR A 108 -5.85 1.89 -3.73
CA TYR A 108 -5.66 3.31 -3.50
C TYR A 108 -6.51 3.71 -2.30
N VAL A 109 -5.86 4.12 -1.21
CA VAL A 109 -6.52 4.49 0.04
C VAL A 109 -6.29 5.97 0.30
N PHE A 110 -7.38 6.71 0.52
CA PHE A 110 -7.29 8.11 0.91
C PHE A 110 -6.86 8.22 2.37
N LYS A 111 -5.87 9.06 2.66
CA LYS A 111 -5.33 9.19 4.01
C LYS A 111 -6.39 9.59 5.05
N TYR A 112 -7.41 10.35 4.67
CA TYR A 112 -8.47 10.71 5.60
C TYR A 112 -9.37 9.51 5.98
N ARG A 113 -9.28 8.40 5.24
CA ARG A 113 -10.04 7.17 5.49
C ARG A 113 -9.16 6.01 5.97
N ILE A 114 -7.94 6.30 6.37
CA ILE A 114 -6.94 5.26 6.64
C ILE A 114 -7.42 4.26 7.71
N GLU A 115 -8.08 4.75 8.76
CA GLU A 115 -8.54 3.90 9.86
C GLU A 115 -9.66 2.93 9.44
N THR A 116 -10.47 3.35 8.47
CA THR A 116 -11.56 2.52 7.93
C THR A 116 -11.07 1.60 6.82
N ASP A 117 -10.22 2.10 5.94
CA ASP A 117 -9.98 1.47 4.64
C ASP A 117 -8.67 0.70 4.51
N LEU A 118 -7.62 1.03 5.27
CA LEU A 118 -6.31 0.46 4.98
C LEU A 118 -6.25 -1.07 5.16
N VAL A 119 -6.77 -1.59 6.26
CA VAL A 119 -6.79 -3.03 6.50
C VAL A 119 -7.69 -3.74 5.49
N LEU A 120 -8.84 -3.15 5.17
CA LEU A 120 -9.74 -3.70 4.15
C LEU A 120 -9.07 -3.76 2.78
N ALA A 121 -8.34 -2.69 2.41
CA ALA A 121 -7.60 -2.64 1.16
C ALA A 121 -6.53 -3.75 1.12
N ALA A 122 -5.78 -3.92 2.21
CA ALA A 122 -4.75 -4.95 2.29
C ALA A 122 -5.34 -6.35 2.13
N LYS A 123 -6.49 -6.62 2.74
CA LYS A 123 -7.18 -7.90 2.59
C LYS A 123 -7.68 -8.13 1.16
N SER A 124 -8.25 -7.11 0.52
CA SER A 124 -8.70 -7.21 -0.86
C SER A 124 -7.54 -7.47 -1.81
N VAL A 125 -6.47 -6.69 -1.68
CA VAL A 125 -5.28 -6.81 -2.50
C VAL A 125 -4.59 -8.16 -2.30
N ALA A 126 -4.59 -8.68 -1.06
CA ALA A 126 -4.06 -10.01 -0.76
C ALA A 126 -4.78 -11.11 -1.56
N ASN A 127 -6.07 -10.91 -1.84
CA ASN A 127 -6.88 -11.82 -2.65
C ASN A 127 -6.83 -11.50 -4.15
N GLY A 128 -6.01 -10.55 -4.56
CA GLY A 128 -5.90 -10.13 -5.96
C GLY A 128 -7.01 -9.20 -6.41
N GLU A 129 -7.80 -8.66 -5.48
CA GLU A 129 -8.91 -7.78 -5.79
C GLU A 129 -8.51 -6.32 -5.65
N ARG A 130 -9.02 -5.47 -6.54
CA ARG A 130 -8.78 -4.04 -6.50
C ARG A 130 -9.60 -3.39 -5.38
N PHE A 131 -8.99 -2.41 -4.71
CA PHE A 131 -9.67 -1.59 -3.70
C PHE A 131 -9.36 -0.12 -3.96
N VAL A 132 -10.40 0.71 -4.03
CA VAL A 132 -10.24 2.17 -4.08
C VAL A 132 -11.18 2.78 -3.04
N SER A 133 -10.64 3.66 -2.18
CA SER A 133 -11.45 4.36 -1.19
C SER A 133 -12.58 5.14 -1.86
N PRO A 134 -13.81 5.12 -1.33
CA PRO A 134 -14.86 5.99 -1.82
C PRO A 134 -14.56 7.44 -1.43
N ASP A 135 -14.79 8.39 -2.34
CA ASP A 135 -14.62 9.80 -2.04
C ASP A 135 -15.93 10.39 -1.54
N GLU A 136 -16.07 10.50 -0.23
CA GLU A 136 -17.27 11.03 0.42
C GLU A 136 -17.45 12.53 0.24
N HIS A 137 -16.40 13.22 -0.24
CA HIS A 137 -16.42 14.67 -0.44
C HIS A 137 -16.82 15.06 -1.87
N ARG A 138 -17.08 14.07 -2.75
CA ARG A 138 -17.48 14.31 -4.13
C ARG A 138 -18.91 13.90 -4.37
N PRO A 139 -19.65 14.65 -5.20
CA PRO A 139 -20.98 14.21 -5.64
C PRO A 139 -20.87 12.89 -6.42
N SER A 140 -21.89 12.06 -6.31
CA SER A 140 -21.96 10.84 -7.10
C SER A 140 -22.04 11.17 -8.60
N ALA A 141 -21.26 10.47 -9.42
CA ALA A 141 -21.30 10.63 -10.86
C ALA A 141 -22.64 10.15 -11.49
N THR A 142 -23.40 9.38 -10.72
CA THR A 142 -24.69 8.84 -11.15
C THR A 142 -25.89 9.65 -10.64
N ALA A 143 -25.61 10.74 -9.97
CA ALA A 143 -26.66 11.60 -9.41
C ALA A 143 -27.49 12.25 -10.53
#